data_d955318ce9a86ebaea0f9b6a991dcca8
#
_entry.id   d955318ce9a86ebaea0f9b6a991dcca8
#
_cell.length_a   1.000
_cell.length_b   1.000
_cell.length_c   1.000
_cell.angle_alpha   90.00
_cell.angle_beta   90.00
_cell.angle_gamma   90.00
#
_symmetry.space_group_name_H-M   'P 1'
#
loop_
_entity.id
_entity.type
_entity.pdbx_description
1 polymer ?
#
loop_
_entity_poly.entity_id
_entity_poly.type
_entity_poly.pdbx_seq_one_letter_code
_entity_poly.pdbx_strand_id
1 'polypeptide(L)'
;KMGATIDEIIDSLKRGQGKRVSDLVKMALEEGTDPQMILEDGFLAGMEQVADKFRKEEVGVPEILSVTRALERGVSTLRHYSGGRAKKEIGTVIIGTVKGDLHDIGKNLVKIMMESKNIRVIDLGVDVSPRRFLEEAVGSHAQIVCLSGIMPHSEEDMRAVVEEFEMKGIRDQFYFMVGGYFLTERQA
;
A
#
# COMPACT_ATOMS: atom_id res chain seq x y z
N LYS A 1 23.69 2.63 17.08
CA LYS A 1 22.90 1.38 17.33
C LYS A 1 21.54 1.37 16.62
N MET A 2 20.83 2.52 16.51
CA MET A 2 19.56 2.62 15.75
C MET A 2 19.72 2.29 14.25
N GLY A 3 20.78 2.76 13.62
CA GLY A 3 21.04 2.47 12.20
C GLY A 3 21.29 0.99 11.92
N ALA A 4 21.96 0.27 12.79
CA ALA A 4 22.18 -1.16 12.68
C ALA A 4 20.85 -1.95 12.71
N THR A 5 19.90 -1.56 13.53
CA THR A 5 18.59 -2.21 13.61
C THR A 5 17.76 -2.02 12.33
N ILE A 6 17.78 -0.84 11.70
CA ILE A 6 17.10 -0.60 10.40
C ILE A 6 17.76 -1.43 9.29
N ASP A 7 19.09 -1.45 9.22
CA ASP A 7 19.81 -2.27 8.25
C ASP A 7 19.53 -3.77 8.42
N GLU A 8 19.41 -4.25 9.66
CA GLU A 8 19.02 -5.64 9.93
C GLU A 8 17.59 -5.94 9.50
N ILE A 9 16.66 -4.98 9.62
CA ILE A 9 15.28 -5.09 9.12
C ILE A 9 15.31 -5.23 7.59
N ILE A 10 16.04 -4.36 6.90
CA ILE A 10 16.20 -4.39 5.43
C ILE A 10 16.76 -5.75 4.98
N ASP A 11 17.85 -6.21 5.59
CA ASP A 11 18.49 -7.47 5.22
C ASP A 11 17.58 -8.68 5.46
N SER A 12 16.85 -8.70 6.58
CA SER A 12 15.92 -9.76 6.91
C SER A 12 14.70 -9.75 5.97
N LEU A 13 14.22 -8.56 5.60
CA LEU A 13 13.15 -8.37 4.63
C LEU A 13 13.57 -8.93 3.26
N LYS A 14 14.73 -8.53 2.75
CA LYS A 14 15.28 -8.99 1.46
C LYS A 14 15.47 -10.51 1.39
N ARG A 15 15.69 -11.16 2.52
CA ARG A 15 15.80 -12.63 2.63
C ARG A 15 14.45 -13.32 2.87
N GLY A 16 13.33 -12.57 2.91
CA GLY A 16 12.00 -13.13 3.17
C GLY A 16 11.82 -13.71 4.58
N GLN A 17 12.62 -13.29 5.56
CA GLN A 17 12.64 -13.82 6.93
C GLN A 17 11.58 -13.15 7.81
N GLY A 18 10.30 -13.40 7.53
CA GLY A 18 9.18 -12.69 8.14
C GLY A 18 9.16 -12.72 9.68
N LYS A 19 9.53 -13.84 10.33
CA LYS A 19 9.63 -13.90 11.79
C LYS A 19 10.70 -12.94 12.32
N ARG A 20 11.89 -12.95 11.71
CA ARG A 20 12.99 -12.09 12.11
C ARG A 20 12.66 -10.61 11.88
N VAL A 21 12.01 -10.27 10.77
CA VAL A 21 11.51 -8.90 10.52
C VAL A 21 10.58 -8.47 11.65
N SER A 22 9.61 -9.31 12.02
CA SER A 22 8.69 -9.01 13.12
C SER A 22 9.42 -8.79 14.46
N ASP A 23 10.40 -9.64 14.79
CA ASP A 23 11.16 -9.53 16.03
C ASP A 23 12.03 -8.26 16.06
N LEU A 24 12.70 -7.93 14.95
CA LEU A 24 13.50 -6.70 14.81
C LEU A 24 12.64 -5.44 14.88
N VAL A 25 11.46 -5.44 14.28
CA VAL A 25 10.50 -4.32 14.37
C VAL A 25 10.09 -4.08 15.82
N LYS A 26 9.78 -5.15 16.57
CA LYS A 26 9.48 -5.03 18.02
C LYS A 26 10.62 -4.41 18.80
N MET A 27 11.83 -4.92 18.60
CA MET A 27 13.03 -4.40 19.25
C MET A 27 13.25 -2.93 18.93
N ALA A 28 13.15 -2.54 17.66
CA ALA A 28 13.31 -1.14 17.25
C ALA A 28 12.29 -0.22 17.93
N LEU A 29 11.03 -0.65 18.01
CA LEU A 29 9.97 0.11 18.68
C LEU A 29 10.18 0.21 20.20
N GLU A 30 10.62 -0.86 20.85
CA GLU A 30 10.97 -0.88 22.28
C GLU A 30 12.17 0.02 22.58
N GLU A 31 13.12 0.16 21.65
CA GLU A 31 14.26 1.09 21.73
C GLU A 31 13.87 2.55 21.42
N GLY A 32 12.61 2.80 21.04
CA GLY A 32 12.08 4.14 20.79
C GLY A 32 12.26 4.62 19.32
N THR A 33 12.56 3.73 18.40
CA THR A 33 12.62 4.07 16.97
C THR A 33 11.23 4.51 16.49
N ASP A 34 11.18 5.62 15.74
CA ASP A 34 9.92 6.11 15.19
C ASP A 34 9.32 5.06 14.22
N PRO A 35 8.05 4.65 14.40
CA PRO A 35 7.36 3.77 13.48
C PRO A 35 7.45 4.20 12.01
N GLN A 36 7.47 5.50 11.76
CA GLN A 36 7.61 6.04 10.41
C GLN A 36 8.99 5.78 9.82
N MET A 37 10.05 5.88 10.62
CA MET A 37 11.41 5.55 10.17
C MET A 37 11.53 4.05 9.82
N ILE A 38 10.91 3.16 10.59
CA ILE A 38 10.87 1.73 10.25
C ILE A 38 10.16 1.50 8.91
N LEU A 39 9.07 2.24 8.66
CA LEU A 39 8.32 2.14 7.41
C LEU A 39 9.13 2.69 6.22
N GLU A 40 9.63 3.92 6.32
CA GLU A 40 10.28 4.62 5.21
C GLU A 40 11.69 4.08 4.95
N ASP A 41 12.55 4.11 5.97
CA ASP A 41 13.97 3.74 5.84
C ASP A 41 14.19 2.22 5.91
N GLY A 42 13.28 1.48 6.54
CA GLY A 42 13.35 0.02 6.62
C GLY A 42 12.58 -0.67 5.48
N PHE A 43 11.26 -0.58 5.49
CA PHE A 43 10.44 -1.37 4.58
C PHE A 43 10.44 -0.83 3.16
N LEU A 44 10.24 0.47 2.95
CA LEU A 44 10.20 1.04 1.60
C LEU A 44 11.57 0.96 0.94
N ALA A 45 12.63 1.36 1.65
CA ALA A 45 14.00 1.26 1.13
C ALA A 45 14.41 -0.18 0.83
N GLY A 46 14.02 -1.13 1.68
CA GLY A 46 14.25 -2.56 1.46
C GLY A 46 13.51 -3.09 0.23
N MET A 47 12.24 -2.71 0.05
CA MET A 47 11.44 -3.11 -1.11
C MET A 47 11.96 -2.51 -2.42
N GLU A 48 12.44 -1.28 -2.40
CA GLU A 48 13.09 -0.66 -3.57
C GLU A 48 14.31 -1.44 -4.03
N GLN A 49 15.17 -1.86 -3.09
CA GLN A 49 16.33 -2.72 -3.40
C GLN A 49 15.92 -4.07 -3.99
N VAL A 50 14.82 -4.66 -3.50
CA VAL A 50 14.28 -5.92 -4.04
C VAL A 50 13.70 -5.71 -5.44
N ALA A 51 12.98 -4.62 -5.67
CA ALA A 51 12.45 -4.26 -6.98
C ALA A 51 13.58 -4.04 -8.01
N ASP A 52 14.69 -3.41 -7.62
CA ASP A 52 15.86 -3.25 -8.47
C ASP A 52 16.48 -4.59 -8.87
N LYS A 53 16.60 -5.52 -7.92
CA LYS A 53 17.09 -6.86 -8.21
C LYS A 53 16.17 -7.64 -9.14
N PHE A 54 14.86 -7.49 -8.96
CA PHE A 54 13.89 -8.14 -9.83
C PHE A 54 13.96 -7.59 -11.26
N ARG A 55 14.08 -6.26 -11.43
CA ARG A 55 14.28 -5.64 -12.75
C ARG A 55 15.58 -6.12 -13.45
N LYS A 56 16.59 -6.47 -12.69
CA LYS A 56 17.87 -7.02 -13.18
C LYS A 56 17.86 -8.54 -13.33
N GLU A 57 16.71 -9.17 -13.11
CA GLU A 57 16.56 -10.64 -13.15
C GLU A 57 17.47 -11.40 -12.16
N GLU A 58 17.94 -10.72 -11.09
CA GLU A 58 18.76 -11.31 -10.04
C GLU A 58 17.95 -12.12 -9.02
N VAL A 59 16.64 -11.88 -8.94
CA VAL A 59 15.69 -12.61 -8.09
C VAL A 59 14.43 -12.95 -8.88
N GLY A 60 13.83 -14.09 -8.58
CA GLY A 60 12.64 -14.57 -9.25
C GLY A 60 11.35 -14.33 -8.46
N VAL A 61 10.22 -14.77 -9.02
CA VAL A 61 8.88 -14.64 -8.40
C VAL A 61 8.80 -15.32 -7.02
N PRO A 62 9.39 -16.51 -6.78
CA PRO A 62 9.34 -17.14 -5.45
C PRO A 62 9.97 -16.28 -4.36
N GLU A 63 11.10 -15.63 -4.65
CA GLU A 63 11.79 -14.73 -3.73
C GLU A 63 10.93 -13.50 -3.44
N ILE A 64 10.30 -12.90 -4.46
CA ILE A 64 9.38 -11.76 -4.30
C ILE A 64 8.22 -12.14 -3.38
N LEU A 65 7.60 -13.30 -3.57
CA LEU A 65 6.52 -13.77 -2.69
C LEU A 65 6.97 -13.94 -1.23
N SER A 66 8.19 -14.44 -1.01
CA SER A 66 8.74 -14.57 0.33
C SER A 66 9.00 -13.22 0.99
N VAL A 67 9.54 -12.26 0.24
CA VAL A 67 9.77 -10.88 0.70
C VAL A 67 8.45 -10.19 1.03
N THR A 68 7.42 -10.35 0.18
CA THR A 68 6.10 -9.78 0.42
C THR A 68 5.48 -10.30 1.71
N ARG A 69 5.53 -11.61 1.96
CA ARG A 69 5.06 -12.19 3.22
C ARG A 69 5.83 -11.68 4.43
N ALA A 70 7.14 -11.44 4.28
CA ALA A 70 7.95 -10.86 5.34
C ALA A 70 7.56 -9.40 5.62
N LEU A 71 7.30 -8.62 4.56
CA LEU A 71 6.79 -7.26 4.66
C LEU A 71 5.44 -7.21 5.39
N GLU A 72 4.47 -8.03 4.99
CA GLU A 72 3.14 -8.11 5.62
C GLU A 72 3.24 -8.39 7.14
N ARG A 73 4.12 -9.30 7.53
CA ARG A 73 4.37 -9.59 8.96
C ARG A 73 4.97 -8.40 9.69
N GLY A 74 5.97 -7.75 9.10
CA GLY A 74 6.61 -6.56 9.67
C GLY A 74 5.60 -5.43 9.87
N VAL A 75 4.79 -5.17 8.87
CA VAL A 75 3.73 -4.15 8.89
C VAL A 75 2.66 -4.46 9.93
N SER A 76 2.21 -5.72 10.00
CA SER A 76 1.23 -6.15 11.01
C SER A 76 1.78 -5.88 12.43
N THR A 77 3.08 -6.16 12.65
CA THR A 77 3.75 -5.88 13.92
C THR A 77 3.79 -4.40 14.20
N LEU A 78 4.18 -3.58 13.22
CA LEU A 78 4.24 -2.12 13.34
C LEU A 78 2.90 -1.52 13.72
N ARG A 79 1.81 -1.96 13.07
CA ARG A 79 0.44 -1.51 13.39
C ARG A 79 0.03 -1.87 14.82
N HIS A 80 0.32 -3.08 15.24
CA HIS A 80 -0.05 -3.54 16.59
C HIS A 80 0.58 -2.69 17.68
N TYR A 81 1.83 -2.28 17.51
CA TYR A 81 2.54 -1.42 18.45
C TYR A 81 2.19 0.08 18.32
N SER A 82 1.83 0.54 17.11
CA SER A 82 1.45 1.93 16.85
C SER A 82 0.02 2.27 17.29
N GLY A 83 -0.82 1.26 17.56
CA GLY A 83 -2.25 1.40 17.90
C GLY A 83 -2.57 2.09 19.23
N GLY A 84 -1.57 2.61 19.94
CA GLY A 84 -1.75 3.24 21.27
C GLY A 84 -1.96 4.76 21.30
N ARG A 85 -1.84 5.45 20.16
CA ARG A 85 -2.14 6.89 20.07
C ARG A 85 -3.11 7.14 18.91
N ALA A 86 -4.39 7.24 19.23
CA ALA A 86 -5.41 7.75 18.31
C ALA A 86 -5.07 9.21 17.95
N LYS A 87 -4.23 9.41 16.95
CA LYS A 87 -4.09 10.71 16.31
C LYS A 87 -5.36 10.97 15.52
N LYS A 88 -5.85 12.22 15.55
CA LYS A 88 -7.04 12.62 14.79
C LYS A 88 -6.82 12.30 13.31
N GLU A 89 -7.74 11.55 12.71
CA GLU A 89 -7.74 11.27 11.28
C GLU A 89 -7.86 12.60 10.51
N ILE A 90 -7.01 12.77 9.48
CA ILE A 90 -6.96 13.99 8.67
C ILE A 90 -7.83 13.91 7.42
N GLY A 91 -8.29 12.72 7.06
CA GLY A 91 -9.16 12.48 5.91
C GLY A 91 -9.49 11.01 5.74
N THR A 92 -10.43 10.72 4.86
CA THR A 92 -10.86 9.36 4.50
C THR A 92 -10.60 9.09 3.02
N VAL A 93 -10.00 7.95 2.73
CA VAL A 93 -9.67 7.48 1.39
C VAL A 93 -10.26 6.09 1.21
N ILE A 94 -10.84 5.81 0.05
CA ILE A 94 -11.09 4.44 -0.36
C ILE A 94 -10.00 3.98 -1.33
N ILE A 95 -9.62 2.72 -1.24
CA ILE A 95 -8.63 2.12 -2.12
C ILE A 95 -9.10 0.74 -2.55
N GLY A 96 -8.89 0.39 -3.82
CA GLY A 96 -9.23 -0.93 -4.34
C GLY A 96 -8.47 -1.23 -5.63
N THR A 97 -8.34 -2.52 -5.93
CA THR A 97 -7.88 -2.98 -7.24
C THR A 97 -9.09 -3.13 -8.16
N VAL A 98 -9.01 -2.55 -9.35
CA VAL A 98 -10.11 -2.51 -10.30
C VAL A 98 -10.55 -3.90 -10.77
N LYS A 99 -11.73 -3.96 -11.39
CA LYS A 99 -12.35 -5.19 -11.84
C LYS A 99 -11.42 -6.02 -12.73
N GLY A 100 -11.44 -7.34 -12.54
CA GLY A 100 -10.63 -8.29 -13.32
C GLY A 100 -9.15 -8.34 -12.90
N ASP A 101 -8.71 -7.52 -11.97
CA ASP A 101 -7.34 -7.54 -11.46
C ASP A 101 -7.30 -8.00 -10.00
N LEU A 102 -6.40 -8.94 -9.69
CA LEU A 102 -6.25 -9.55 -8.37
C LEU A 102 -4.95 -9.14 -7.67
N HIS A 103 -4.19 -8.24 -8.26
CA HIS A 103 -2.91 -7.78 -7.71
C HIS A 103 -3.14 -6.74 -6.61
N ASP A 104 -2.61 -6.99 -5.42
CA ASP A 104 -2.86 -6.14 -4.25
C ASP A 104 -1.59 -5.64 -3.53
N ILE A 105 -0.41 -6.13 -3.89
CA ILE A 105 0.85 -5.81 -3.20
C ILE A 105 1.08 -4.29 -3.18
N GLY A 106 1.04 -3.65 -4.36
CA GLY A 106 1.25 -2.20 -4.48
C GLY A 106 0.18 -1.40 -3.76
N LYS A 107 -1.09 -1.83 -3.90
CA LYS A 107 -2.22 -1.24 -3.20
C LYS A 107 -2.06 -1.29 -1.67
N ASN A 108 -1.67 -2.45 -1.15
CA ASN A 108 -1.48 -2.63 0.29
C ASN A 108 -0.33 -1.77 0.83
N LEU A 109 0.73 -1.58 0.05
CA LEU A 109 1.83 -0.68 0.41
C LEU A 109 1.36 0.77 0.51
N VAL A 110 0.63 1.27 -0.50
CA VAL A 110 0.06 2.63 -0.50
C VAL A 110 -0.89 2.84 0.69
N LYS A 111 -1.75 1.86 0.97
CA LYS A 111 -2.63 1.86 2.15
C LYS A 111 -1.83 2.09 3.44
N ILE A 112 -0.77 1.32 3.65
CA ILE A 112 0.08 1.42 4.85
C ILE A 112 0.70 2.82 4.96
N MET A 113 1.21 3.34 3.85
CA MET A 113 1.80 4.68 3.81
C MET A 113 0.77 5.76 4.21
N MET A 114 -0.44 5.68 3.69
CA MET A 114 -1.52 6.61 4.02
C MET A 114 -1.93 6.50 5.49
N GLU A 115 -2.11 5.27 5.99
CA GLU A 115 -2.46 5.03 7.40
C GLU A 115 -1.38 5.55 8.37
N SER A 116 -0.09 5.47 7.99
CA SER A 116 1.02 6.02 8.78
C SER A 116 0.96 7.54 8.92
N LYS A 117 0.31 8.23 7.99
CA LYS A 117 0.07 9.68 8.01
C LYS A 117 -1.27 10.07 8.64
N ASN A 118 -1.92 9.16 9.36
CA ASN A 118 -3.25 9.33 10.00
C ASN A 118 -4.39 9.57 9.01
N ILE A 119 -4.29 9.02 7.82
CA ILE A 119 -5.38 8.95 6.85
C ILE A 119 -6.16 7.66 7.12
N ARG A 120 -7.47 7.78 7.25
CA ARG A 120 -8.35 6.62 7.32
C ARG A 120 -8.46 5.99 5.94
N VAL A 121 -8.04 4.73 5.80
CA VAL A 121 -8.12 4.01 4.52
C VAL A 121 -9.15 2.90 4.60
N ILE A 122 -10.13 2.96 3.71
CA ILE A 122 -11.14 1.91 3.52
C ILE A 122 -10.70 1.09 2.31
N ASP A 123 -10.24 -0.13 2.57
CA ASP A 123 -9.74 -1.05 1.56
C ASP A 123 -10.88 -1.92 1.03
N LEU A 124 -11.20 -1.76 -0.25
CA LEU A 124 -12.26 -2.52 -0.92
C LEU A 124 -11.80 -3.90 -1.41
N GLY A 125 -10.50 -4.19 -1.30
CA GLY A 125 -9.91 -5.43 -1.78
C GLY A 125 -9.53 -5.39 -3.25
N VAL A 126 -9.72 -6.51 -3.94
CA VAL A 126 -9.39 -6.74 -5.36
C VAL A 126 -10.65 -7.04 -6.16
N ASP A 127 -10.55 -6.98 -7.49
CA ASP A 127 -11.70 -7.23 -8.41
C ASP A 127 -12.92 -6.38 -8.06
N VAL A 128 -12.71 -5.10 -7.80
CA VAL A 128 -13.74 -4.19 -7.32
C VAL A 128 -14.47 -3.55 -8.48
N SER A 129 -15.79 -3.70 -8.51
CA SER A 129 -16.63 -3.10 -9.57
C SER A 129 -16.71 -1.57 -9.46
N PRO A 130 -16.89 -0.84 -10.59
CA PRO A 130 -17.07 0.61 -10.58
C PRO A 130 -18.16 1.10 -9.61
N ARG A 131 -19.29 0.41 -9.62
CA ARG A 131 -20.41 0.73 -8.74
C ARG A 131 -20.05 0.63 -7.26
N ARG A 132 -19.26 -0.36 -6.85
CA ARG A 132 -18.83 -0.53 -5.46
C ARG A 132 -17.90 0.60 -5.02
N PHE A 133 -16.99 1.06 -5.89
CA PHE A 133 -16.19 2.25 -5.60
C PHE A 133 -17.08 3.46 -5.33
N LEU A 134 -18.10 3.70 -6.15
CA LEU A 134 -19.03 4.80 -5.99
C LEU A 134 -19.82 4.71 -4.66
N GLU A 135 -20.43 3.57 -4.39
CA GLU A 135 -21.27 3.35 -3.21
C GLU A 135 -20.45 3.53 -1.91
N GLU A 136 -19.24 2.99 -1.87
CA GLU A 136 -18.37 3.10 -0.68
C GLU A 136 -17.79 4.51 -0.52
N ALA A 137 -17.42 5.19 -1.62
CA ALA A 137 -16.93 6.56 -1.57
C ALA A 137 -17.98 7.52 -0.98
N VAL A 138 -19.22 7.42 -1.45
CA VAL A 138 -20.33 8.22 -0.97
C VAL A 138 -20.68 7.85 0.47
N GLY A 139 -20.82 6.55 0.76
CA GLY A 139 -21.23 6.06 2.08
C GLY A 139 -20.24 6.38 3.20
N SER A 140 -18.96 6.43 2.88
CA SER A 140 -17.87 6.71 3.83
C SER A 140 -17.50 8.20 3.91
N HIS A 141 -18.08 9.05 3.08
CA HIS A 141 -17.67 10.46 2.90
C HIS A 141 -16.16 10.60 2.58
N ALA A 142 -15.64 9.70 1.74
CA ALA A 142 -14.26 9.76 1.32
C ALA A 142 -13.98 11.02 0.50
N GLN A 143 -12.77 11.56 0.61
CA GLN A 143 -12.29 12.66 -0.22
C GLN A 143 -11.53 12.18 -1.44
N ILE A 144 -10.90 11.01 -1.33
CA ILE A 144 -10.01 10.45 -2.37
C ILE A 144 -10.45 9.03 -2.70
N VAL A 145 -10.46 8.72 -3.98
CA VAL A 145 -10.69 7.38 -4.54
C VAL A 145 -9.39 6.90 -5.18
N CYS A 146 -8.78 5.86 -4.62
CA CYS A 146 -7.53 5.30 -5.11
C CYS A 146 -7.80 4.02 -5.90
N LEU A 147 -7.38 4.00 -7.16
CA LEU A 147 -7.56 2.90 -8.08
C LEU A 147 -6.20 2.25 -8.36
N SER A 148 -6.12 0.95 -8.14
CA SER A 148 -4.93 0.14 -8.42
C SER A 148 -5.21 -0.85 -9.56
N GLY A 149 -4.23 -1.05 -10.44
CA GLY A 149 -4.31 -2.05 -11.49
C GLY A 149 -2.99 -2.17 -12.25
N ILE A 150 -2.63 -3.40 -12.60
CA ILE A 150 -1.39 -3.70 -13.34
C ILE A 150 -1.63 -4.55 -14.59
N MET A 151 -2.88 -4.88 -14.88
CA MET A 151 -3.24 -5.63 -16.08
C MET A 151 -3.35 -4.66 -17.28
N PRO A 152 -3.14 -5.14 -18.52
CA PRO A 152 -3.23 -4.28 -19.71
C PRO A 152 -4.58 -3.55 -19.88
N HIS A 153 -5.67 -4.15 -19.36
CA HIS A 153 -7.02 -3.57 -19.40
C HIS A 153 -7.36 -2.69 -18.20
N SER A 154 -6.48 -2.59 -17.19
CA SER A 154 -6.77 -1.85 -15.96
C SER A 154 -7.04 -0.36 -16.20
N GLU A 155 -6.46 0.25 -17.25
CA GLU A 155 -6.76 1.64 -17.61
C GLU A 155 -8.24 1.82 -17.98
N GLU A 156 -8.80 0.91 -18.81
CA GLU A 156 -10.21 0.95 -19.18
C GLU A 156 -11.12 0.76 -17.96
N ASP A 157 -10.76 -0.16 -17.08
CA ASP A 157 -11.51 -0.40 -15.83
C ASP A 157 -11.43 0.77 -14.86
N MET A 158 -10.29 1.46 -14.76
CA MET A 158 -10.16 2.70 -13.98
C MET A 158 -11.02 3.82 -14.57
N ARG A 159 -11.03 3.96 -15.90
CA ARG A 159 -11.90 4.92 -16.60
C ARG A 159 -13.37 4.65 -16.32
N ALA A 160 -13.80 3.38 -16.37
CA ALA A 160 -15.16 2.98 -16.04
C ALA A 160 -15.56 3.37 -14.60
N VAL A 161 -14.64 3.34 -13.65
CA VAL A 161 -14.90 3.85 -12.30
C VAL A 161 -15.17 5.35 -12.33
N VAL A 162 -14.34 6.14 -13.00
CA VAL A 162 -14.53 7.61 -13.09
C VAL A 162 -15.85 7.95 -13.78
N GLU A 163 -16.19 7.26 -14.88
CA GLU A 163 -17.45 7.42 -15.61
C GLU A 163 -18.69 7.17 -14.74
N GLU A 164 -18.60 6.21 -13.79
CA GLU A 164 -19.71 5.94 -12.86
C GLU A 164 -20.01 7.16 -11.96
N PHE A 165 -18.96 7.88 -11.52
CA PHE A 165 -19.10 9.13 -10.75
C PHE A 165 -19.59 10.29 -11.63
N GLU A 166 -19.18 10.37 -12.89
CA GLU A 166 -19.65 11.35 -13.87
C GLU A 166 -21.14 11.16 -14.15
N MET A 167 -21.60 9.94 -14.42
CA MET A 167 -23.00 9.62 -14.63
C MET A 167 -23.88 10.00 -13.47
N LYS A 168 -23.36 10.00 -12.24
CA LYS A 168 -24.04 10.47 -11.03
C LYS A 168 -23.94 11.98 -10.81
N GLY A 169 -23.16 12.71 -11.62
CA GLY A 169 -22.96 14.14 -11.49
C GLY A 169 -22.18 14.57 -10.24
N ILE A 170 -21.35 13.67 -9.69
CA ILE A 170 -20.60 13.93 -8.44
C ILE A 170 -19.08 13.78 -8.60
N ARG A 171 -18.58 13.61 -9.84
CA ARG A 171 -17.15 13.42 -10.13
C ARG A 171 -16.28 14.49 -9.46
N ASP A 172 -16.69 15.74 -9.50
CA ASP A 172 -15.93 16.88 -9.00
C ASP A 172 -15.90 17.00 -7.47
N GLN A 173 -16.65 16.13 -6.77
CA GLN A 173 -16.63 16.05 -5.31
C GLN A 173 -15.49 15.17 -4.78
N PHE A 174 -14.77 14.48 -5.66
CA PHE A 174 -13.75 13.50 -5.29
C PHE A 174 -12.44 13.77 -6.04
N TYR A 175 -11.33 13.53 -5.35
CA TYR A 175 -10.03 13.39 -5.99
C TYR A 175 -9.80 11.93 -6.36
N PHE A 176 -9.27 11.68 -7.57
CA PHE A 176 -8.90 10.36 -8.02
C PHE A 176 -7.38 10.22 -8.03
N MET A 177 -6.90 9.13 -7.48
CA MET A 177 -5.50 8.74 -7.56
C MET A 177 -5.42 7.36 -8.22
N VAL A 178 -4.62 7.25 -9.26
CA VAL A 178 -4.43 6.01 -10.00
C VAL A 178 -3.01 5.51 -9.87
N GLY A 179 -2.82 4.21 -9.83
CA GLY A 179 -1.50 3.59 -9.71
C GLY A 179 -1.44 2.21 -10.35
N GLY A 180 -0.30 1.91 -10.98
CA GLY A 180 -0.06 0.62 -11.63
C GLY A 180 1.14 0.65 -12.56
N TYR A 181 1.58 -0.52 -13.01
CA TYR A 181 2.81 -0.65 -13.80
C TYR A 181 2.71 -0.06 -15.22
N PHE A 182 1.52 -0.06 -15.83
CA PHE A 182 1.30 0.41 -17.21
C PHE A 182 0.83 1.84 -17.30
N LEU A 183 0.63 2.52 -16.16
CA LEU A 183 0.16 3.89 -16.15
C LEU A 183 1.33 4.85 -16.39
N THR A 184 1.14 5.76 -17.34
CA THR A 184 2.05 6.88 -17.61
C THR A 184 1.43 8.18 -17.10
N GLU A 185 2.24 9.25 -16.93
CA GLU A 185 1.75 10.57 -16.55
C GLU A 185 0.66 11.13 -17.48
N ARG A 186 0.57 10.61 -18.71
CA ARG A 186 -0.49 11.00 -19.66
C ARG A 186 -1.81 10.29 -19.43
N GLN A 187 -1.81 9.21 -18.64
CA GLN A 187 -2.98 8.36 -18.38
C GLN A 187 -3.52 8.57 -16.96
N ALA A 188 -2.76 9.21 -16.09
CA ALA A 188 -3.14 9.61 -14.74
C ALA A 188 -3.76 11.01 -14.73
#